data_e82f39ea0e7ffdbcce915da79552cc6f
#
_entry.id   e82f39ea0e7ffdbcce915da79552cc6f
#
_cell.length_a   1.000
_cell.length_b   1.000
_cell.length_c   1.000
_cell.angle_alpha   90.00
_cell.angle_beta   90.00
_cell.angle_gamma   90.00
#
_symmetry.space_group_name_H-M   'P 1'
#
loop_
_entity.id
_entity.type
_entity.pdbx_description
1 polymer ?
#
loop_
_entity_poly.entity_id
_entity_poly.type
_entity_poly.pdbx_seq_one_letter_code
_entity_poly.pdbx_strand_id
1 'polypeptide(L)'
;MGLLEGKVAIITGSGGGIGREHALLFAREGAKVVVNDLGSDRHGGGKGGEMADKTVAEIKGKGGDAVANYDSVATREGADGLVWSALNKFGRLDIVVNNAGILRDKTLLNMSEQDFDLVLDVHLRGTFLVTQAAARVFKLQGKGGRIVNTTSLSGLLGNFGQGNYAAAKGGIYSLTRTASMELQRMGVTVNAIAPVALTRMTQDLPMFKGLTPEQIGPQYVAPVAAFLASDLAADITGAIVGVQGPKVFLYRMIETAGVTREGGPWSPAEIKERWAEISR
;
A
#
# COMPACT_ATOMS: atom_id res chain seq x y z
N MET A 1 16.33 -8.24 20.53
CA MET A 1 16.66 -7.78 19.17
C MET A 1 15.33 -7.58 18.48
N GLY A 2 15.09 -6.41 17.93
CA GLY A 2 13.82 -6.11 17.25
C GLY A 2 13.68 -6.86 15.93
N LEU A 3 12.44 -7.05 15.45
CA LEU A 3 12.11 -7.78 14.23
C LEU A 3 12.77 -7.16 12.98
N LEU A 4 13.01 -5.84 12.97
CA LEU A 4 13.57 -5.06 11.86
C LEU A 4 14.92 -4.41 12.22
N GLU A 5 15.64 -4.99 13.18
CA GLU A 5 16.90 -4.46 13.69
C GLU A 5 17.91 -4.18 12.57
N GLY A 6 18.43 -2.94 12.52
CA GLY A 6 19.42 -2.48 11.54
C GLY A 6 18.90 -2.30 10.11
N LYS A 7 17.61 -2.52 9.83
CA LYS A 7 16.98 -2.24 8.53
C LYS A 7 16.68 -0.75 8.38
N VAL A 8 16.62 -0.28 7.13
CA VAL A 8 16.22 1.09 6.77
C VAL A 8 14.92 1.00 5.97
N ALA A 9 13.90 1.69 6.44
CA ALA A 9 12.56 1.68 5.86
C ALA A 9 12.12 3.07 5.38
N ILE A 10 11.54 3.14 4.19
CA ILE A 10 10.74 4.28 3.73
C ILE A 10 9.27 3.93 3.92
N ILE A 11 8.51 4.84 4.55
CA ILE A 11 7.05 4.69 4.70
C ILE A 11 6.38 5.95 4.15
N THR A 12 5.60 5.82 3.08
CA THR A 12 4.93 6.96 2.46
C THR A 12 3.58 7.24 3.13
N GLY A 13 3.20 8.54 3.24
CA GLY A 13 1.98 8.95 3.92
C GLY A 13 2.02 8.61 5.41
N SER A 14 3.17 8.77 6.06
CA SER A 14 3.40 8.30 7.43
C SER A 14 3.37 9.40 8.49
N GLY A 15 2.85 10.58 8.17
CA GLY A 15 2.55 11.63 9.14
C GLY A 15 1.29 11.37 9.97
N GLY A 16 0.42 10.42 9.56
CA GLY A 16 -0.81 10.10 10.27
C GLY A 16 -1.40 8.74 9.95
N GLY A 17 -2.49 8.38 10.63
CA GLY A 17 -3.27 7.17 10.34
C GLY A 17 -2.44 5.88 10.33
N ILE A 18 -2.70 5.01 9.36
CA ILE A 18 -2.03 3.71 9.20
C ILE A 18 -0.52 3.88 9.00
N GLY A 19 -0.12 4.86 8.18
CA GLY A 19 1.31 5.11 7.90
C GLY A 19 2.10 5.50 9.15
N ARG A 20 1.52 6.32 10.03
CA ARG A 20 2.14 6.66 11.31
C ARG A 20 2.30 5.43 12.21
N GLU A 21 1.29 4.58 12.32
CA GLU A 21 1.40 3.35 13.11
C GLU A 21 2.47 2.39 12.55
N HIS A 22 2.60 2.32 11.22
CA HIS A 22 3.73 1.60 10.58
C HIS A 22 5.07 2.20 11.02
N ALA A 23 5.23 3.53 10.94
CA ALA A 23 6.49 4.20 11.26
C ALA A 23 6.89 3.99 12.73
N LEU A 24 5.94 4.12 13.65
CA LEU A 24 6.16 3.91 15.07
C LEU A 24 6.53 2.46 15.40
N LEU A 25 5.80 1.49 14.82
CA LEU A 25 6.09 0.09 15.05
C LEU A 25 7.44 -0.31 14.44
N PHE A 26 7.74 0.09 13.21
CA PHE A 26 8.99 -0.24 12.55
C PHE A 26 10.20 0.29 13.33
N ALA A 27 10.11 1.54 13.82
CA ALA A 27 11.15 2.11 14.67
C ALA A 27 11.28 1.36 16.00
N ARG A 28 10.20 0.96 16.65
CA ARG A 28 10.20 0.14 17.88
C ARG A 28 10.84 -1.24 17.64
N GLU A 29 10.67 -1.79 16.44
CA GLU A 29 11.28 -3.05 16.01
C GLU A 29 12.74 -2.90 15.51
N GLY A 30 13.35 -1.72 15.69
CA GLY A 30 14.78 -1.47 15.43
C GLY A 30 15.10 -0.95 14.03
N ALA A 31 14.10 -0.65 13.19
CA ALA A 31 14.33 -0.01 11.91
C ALA A 31 14.64 1.49 12.04
N LYS A 32 15.50 2.00 11.15
CA LYS A 32 15.64 3.43 10.89
C LYS A 32 14.62 3.84 9.85
N VAL A 33 13.86 4.91 10.07
CA VAL A 33 12.66 5.22 9.29
C VAL A 33 12.77 6.56 8.57
N VAL A 34 12.54 6.56 7.26
CA VAL A 34 12.19 7.77 6.51
C VAL A 34 10.67 7.94 6.58
N VAL A 35 10.23 8.95 7.32
CA VAL A 35 8.82 9.32 7.47
C VAL A 35 8.48 10.29 6.35
N ASN A 36 7.82 9.81 5.30
CA ASN A 36 7.39 10.68 4.21
C ASN A 36 5.93 11.09 4.38
N ASP A 37 5.67 12.38 4.33
CA ASP A 37 4.32 12.95 4.25
C ASP A 37 4.38 14.35 3.62
N LEU A 38 3.58 14.60 2.60
CA LEU A 38 3.48 15.90 1.94
C LEU A 38 2.75 16.94 2.82
N GLY A 39 2.06 16.47 3.88
CA GLY A 39 1.25 17.31 4.77
C GLY A 39 -0.06 17.77 4.13
N SER A 40 -0.54 17.07 3.11
CA SER A 40 -1.84 17.33 2.51
C SER A 40 -2.99 16.84 3.41
N ASP A 41 -4.17 17.45 3.22
CA ASP A 41 -5.40 16.93 3.78
C ASP A 41 -5.82 15.61 3.09
N ARG A 42 -6.94 15.00 3.55
CA ARG A 42 -7.45 13.75 2.98
C ARG A 42 -7.85 13.83 1.51
N HIS A 43 -8.01 15.03 0.97
CA HIS A 43 -8.40 15.28 -0.41
C HIS A 43 -7.21 15.71 -1.31
N GLY A 44 -6.00 15.73 -0.75
CA GLY A 44 -4.77 16.12 -1.45
C GLY A 44 -4.55 17.63 -1.52
N GLY A 45 -5.29 18.43 -0.76
CA GLY A 45 -5.09 19.86 -0.64
C GLY A 45 -4.07 20.23 0.44
N GLY A 46 -3.40 21.38 0.27
CA GLY A 46 -2.39 21.87 1.23
C GLY A 46 -1.03 21.20 1.11
N LYS A 47 -0.06 21.80 1.79
CA LYS A 47 1.30 21.27 1.97
C LYS A 47 1.81 21.71 3.34
N GLY A 48 2.49 20.83 4.08
CA GLY A 48 3.09 21.19 5.36
C GLY A 48 3.82 20.01 5.99
N GLY A 49 5.05 20.21 6.42
CA GLY A 49 5.90 19.15 7.02
C GLY A 49 5.50 18.73 8.43
N GLU A 50 4.62 19.47 9.11
CA GLU A 50 4.34 19.28 10.53
C GLU A 50 3.92 17.85 10.93
N MET A 51 3.20 17.15 10.08
CA MET A 51 2.75 15.80 10.38
C MET A 51 3.90 14.81 10.37
N ALA A 52 4.79 14.89 9.37
CA ALA A 52 5.99 14.06 9.30
C ALA A 52 6.92 14.39 10.48
N ASP A 53 7.12 15.68 10.79
CA ASP A 53 7.98 16.12 11.89
C ASP A 53 7.47 15.63 13.24
N LYS A 54 6.16 15.67 13.51
CA LYS A 54 5.54 15.13 14.73
C LYS A 54 5.81 13.64 14.89
N THR A 55 5.66 12.87 13.80
CA THR A 55 5.93 11.42 13.83
C THR A 55 7.42 11.15 14.07
N VAL A 56 8.32 11.90 13.42
CA VAL A 56 9.77 11.81 13.65
C VAL A 56 10.13 12.15 15.09
N ALA A 57 9.57 13.23 15.64
CA ALA A 57 9.81 13.64 17.02
C ALA A 57 9.36 12.55 18.02
N GLU A 58 8.21 11.93 17.78
CA GLU A 58 7.71 10.82 18.61
C GLU A 58 8.63 9.59 18.54
N ILE A 59 9.08 9.19 17.33
CA ILE A 59 10.03 8.08 17.17
C ILE A 59 11.31 8.36 17.94
N LYS A 60 11.90 9.54 17.78
CA LYS A 60 13.14 9.94 18.48
C LYS A 60 12.94 10.03 19.99
N GLY A 61 11.81 10.54 20.46
CA GLY A 61 11.46 10.61 21.88
C GLY A 61 11.35 9.23 22.55
N LYS A 62 11.11 8.18 21.76
CA LYS A 62 11.09 6.77 22.19
C LYS A 62 12.41 6.03 21.95
N GLY A 63 13.47 6.75 21.56
CA GLY A 63 14.82 6.18 21.33
C GLY A 63 15.05 5.59 19.95
N GLY A 64 14.11 5.70 19.03
CA GLY A 64 14.27 5.28 17.64
C GLY A 64 14.99 6.31 16.76
N ASP A 65 15.34 5.95 15.54
CA ASP A 65 16.01 6.82 14.56
C ASP A 65 15.11 7.05 13.35
N ALA A 66 14.83 8.31 13.04
CA ALA A 66 13.98 8.69 11.92
C ALA A 66 14.37 10.05 11.32
N VAL A 67 14.00 10.24 10.06
CA VAL A 67 14.12 11.50 9.33
C VAL A 67 12.82 11.80 8.57
N ALA A 68 12.41 13.07 8.54
CA ALA A 68 11.28 13.50 7.73
C ALA A 68 11.67 13.69 6.27
N ASN A 69 10.72 13.42 5.38
CA ASN A 69 10.78 13.72 3.95
C ASN A 69 9.41 14.24 3.50
N TYR A 70 9.40 15.27 2.65
CA TYR A 70 8.19 15.98 2.23
C TYR A 70 7.94 15.91 0.72
N ASP A 71 8.67 15.03 0.03
CA ASP A 71 8.54 14.86 -1.42
C ASP A 71 7.21 14.22 -1.80
N SER A 72 6.71 14.60 -2.98
CA SER A 72 5.51 14.00 -3.55
C SER A 72 5.81 12.64 -4.16
N VAL A 73 5.08 11.61 -3.77
CA VAL A 73 5.17 10.28 -4.40
C VAL A 73 4.71 10.27 -5.87
N ALA A 74 3.88 11.25 -6.26
CA ALA A 74 3.27 11.31 -7.58
C ALA A 74 4.22 11.78 -8.70
N THR A 75 5.45 12.19 -8.37
CA THR A 75 6.45 12.64 -9.34
C THR A 75 7.71 11.77 -9.31
N ARG A 76 8.41 11.71 -10.43
CA ARG A 76 9.69 10.98 -10.54
C ARG A 76 10.72 11.56 -9.57
N GLU A 77 10.85 12.86 -9.57
CA GLU A 77 11.80 13.60 -8.74
C GLU A 77 11.53 13.33 -7.25
N GLY A 78 10.26 13.32 -6.85
CA GLY A 78 9.88 13.03 -5.47
C GLY A 78 10.17 11.58 -5.07
N ALA A 79 9.87 10.61 -5.92
CA ALA A 79 10.18 9.21 -5.66
C ALA A 79 11.70 8.96 -5.55
N ASP A 80 12.51 9.59 -6.40
CA ASP A 80 13.95 9.50 -6.35
C ASP A 80 14.51 10.24 -5.11
N GLY A 81 13.94 11.40 -4.74
CA GLY A 81 14.27 12.16 -3.51
C GLY A 81 13.99 11.36 -2.23
N LEU A 82 12.89 10.61 -2.20
CA LEU A 82 12.58 9.68 -1.09
C LEU A 82 13.70 8.66 -0.88
N VAL A 83 14.08 7.97 -1.94
CA VAL A 83 15.13 6.93 -1.89
C VAL A 83 16.47 7.56 -1.54
N TRP A 84 16.80 8.72 -2.12
CA TRP A 84 18.00 9.48 -1.78
C TRP A 84 18.04 9.86 -0.29
N SER A 85 16.91 10.23 0.32
CA SER A 85 16.83 10.53 1.76
C SER A 85 17.27 9.35 2.64
N ALA A 86 16.86 8.12 2.28
CA ALA A 86 17.29 6.91 2.99
C ALA A 86 18.79 6.65 2.83
N LEU A 87 19.29 6.73 1.59
CA LEU A 87 20.71 6.50 1.28
C LEU A 87 21.61 7.55 1.93
N ASN A 88 21.25 8.82 1.83
CA ASN A 88 22.04 9.92 2.38
C ASN A 88 22.10 9.89 3.91
N LYS A 89 20.95 9.60 4.56
CA LYS A 89 20.88 9.62 6.02
C LYS A 89 21.39 8.34 6.67
N PHE A 90 21.11 7.18 6.06
CA PHE A 90 21.32 5.88 6.67
C PHE A 90 22.23 4.93 5.89
N GLY A 91 22.67 5.34 4.69
CA GLY A 91 23.63 4.59 3.86
C GLY A 91 23.05 3.38 3.11
N ARG A 92 21.77 3.06 3.28
CA ARG A 92 21.11 1.90 2.67
C ARG A 92 19.61 2.05 2.59
N LEU A 93 18.95 1.16 1.85
CA LEU A 93 17.51 0.97 1.85
C LEU A 93 17.22 -0.53 1.88
N ASP A 94 16.28 -0.97 2.71
CA ASP A 94 15.88 -2.37 2.85
C ASP A 94 14.39 -2.58 2.64
N ILE A 95 13.57 -1.61 3.03
CA ILE A 95 12.12 -1.74 3.11
C ILE A 95 11.45 -0.51 2.52
N VAL A 96 10.39 -0.74 1.72
CA VAL A 96 9.45 0.30 1.29
C VAL A 96 8.03 -0.10 1.65
N VAL A 97 7.32 0.80 2.32
CA VAL A 97 5.87 0.70 2.54
C VAL A 97 5.17 1.80 1.75
N ASN A 98 4.53 1.44 0.65
CA ASN A 98 3.72 2.33 -0.16
C ASN A 98 2.32 2.45 0.44
N ASN A 99 2.12 3.48 1.29
CA ASN A 99 0.88 3.71 2.01
C ASN A 99 0.22 5.06 1.68
N ALA A 100 0.94 6.01 1.09
CA ALA A 100 0.40 7.32 0.73
C ALA A 100 -0.90 7.23 -0.09
N GLY A 101 -1.87 8.10 0.22
CA GLY A 101 -3.14 8.09 -0.48
C GLY A 101 -4.06 9.25 -0.09
N ILE A 102 -5.03 9.50 -0.96
CA ILE A 102 -6.07 10.52 -0.83
C ILE A 102 -7.43 9.95 -1.24
N LEU A 103 -8.52 10.63 -0.90
CA LEU A 103 -9.87 10.29 -1.34
C LEU A 103 -10.53 11.47 -2.06
N ARG A 104 -11.10 11.20 -3.22
CA ARG A 104 -11.94 12.11 -3.99
C ARG A 104 -13.16 11.36 -4.53
N ASP A 105 -13.97 10.86 -3.60
CA ASP A 105 -15.10 9.98 -3.89
C ASP A 105 -16.22 10.76 -4.55
N LYS A 106 -16.67 10.31 -5.71
CA LYS A 106 -17.80 10.79 -6.50
C LYS A 106 -18.41 9.63 -7.27
N THR A 107 -19.71 9.70 -7.53
CA THR A 107 -20.34 8.76 -8.47
C THR A 107 -19.73 8.94 -9.86
N LEU A 108 -19.76 7.90 -10.69
CA LEU A 108 -19.13 7.88 -12.02
C LEU A 108 -19.57 9.09 -12.88
N LEU A 109 -20.84 9.47 -12.84
CA LEU A 109 -21.38 10.57 -13.62
C LEU A 109 -20.94 11.97 -13.10
N ASN A 110 -20.55 12.08 -11.83
CA ASN A 110 -20.18 13.33 -11.19
C ASN A 110 -18.67 13.46 -10.93
N MET A 111 -17.89 12.44 -11.30
CA MET A 111 -16.45 12.43 -11.13
C MET A 111 -15.79 13.27 -12.21
N SER A 112 -14.98 14.25 -11.83
CA SER A 112 -14.17 15.03 -12.78
C SER A 112 -12.92 14.24 -13.18
N GLU A 113 -12.39 14.51 -14.38
CA GLU A 113 -11.09 13.98 -14.82
C GLU A 113 -9.99 14.32 -13.83
N GLN A 114 -9.99 15.55 -13.31
CA GLN A 114 -9.01 15.98 -12.31
C GLN A 114 -9.07 15.16 -11.02
N ASP A 115 -10.27 14.81 -10.51
CA ASP A 115 -10.41 13.96 -9.32
C ASP A 115 -9.99 12.53 -9.60
N PHE A 116 -10.23 12.05 -10.82
CA PHE A 116 -9.78 10.75 -11.27
C PHE A 116 -8.26 10.68 -11.34
N ASP A 117 -7.64 11.58 -12.10
CA ASP A 117 -6.20 11.61 -12.35
C ASP A 117 -5.40 11.81 -11.07
N LEU A 118 -5.81 12.73 -10.20
CA LEU A 118 -5.09 13.00 -8.96
C LEU A 118 -5.05 11.77 -8.04
N VAL A 119 -6.15 11.02 -7.96
CA VAL A 119 -6.20 9.79 -7.16
C VAL A 119 -5.30 8.71 -7.77
N LEU A 120 -5.33 8.54 -9.09
CA LEU A 120 -4.44 7.60 -9.77
C LEU A 120 -2.96 7.99 -9.61
N ASP A 121 -2.64 9.27 -9.75
CA ASP A 121 -1.28 9.79 -9.62
C ASP A 121 -0.69 9.52 -8.24
N VAL A 122 -1.45 9.83 -7.18
CA VAL A 122 -0.95 9.61 -5.81
C VAL A 122 -0.85 8.13 -5.48
N HIS A 123 -1.90 7.34 -5.75
CA HIS A 123 -1.97 5.95 -5.34
C HIS A 123 -1.18 5.02 -6.27
N LEU A 124 -1.58 4.93 -7.55
CA LEU A 124 -1.05 3.94 -8.47
C LEU A 124 0.31 4.35 -9.03
N ARG A 125 0.37 5.54 -9.63
CA ARG A 125 1.61 6.07 -10.17
C ARG A 125 2.67 6.26 -9.08
N GLY A 126 2.28 6.79 -7.91
CA GLY A 126 3.16 6.94 -6.76
C GLY A 126 3.74 5.61 -6.28
N THR A 127 2.90 4.59 -6.09
CA THR A 127 3.36 3.24 -5.77
C THR A 127 4.33 2.69 -6.82
N PHE A 128 4.03 2.87 -8.11
CA PHE A 128 4.93 2.44 -9.19
C PHE A 128 6.28 3.17 -9.14
N LEU A 129 6.28 4.50 -9.04
CA LEU A 129 7.49 5.30 -9.07
C LEU A 129 8.41 4.98 -7.89
N VAL A 130 7.87 4.92 -6.68
CA VAL A 130 8.66 4.61 -5.47
C VAL A 130 9.16 3.16 -5.50
N THR A 131 8.32 2.20 -5.91
CA THR A 131 8.73 0.80 -6.10
C THR A 131 9.88 0.69 -7.09
N GLN A 132 9.80 1.38 -8.24
CA GLN A 132 10.84 1.33 -9.26
C GLN A 132 12.15 1.97 -8.78
N ALA A 133 12.10 3.11 -8.08
CA ALA A 133 13.27 3.77 -7.51
C ALA A 133 13.95 2.86 -6.47
N ALA A 134 13.18 2.26 -5.56
CA ALA A 134 13.68 1.33 -4.56
C ALA A 134 14.27 0.06 -5.19
N ALA A 135 13.61 -0.53 -6.18
CA ALA A 135 14.09 -1.74 -6.87
C ALA A 135 15.47 -1.53 -7.53
N ARG A 136 15.72 -0.33 -8.09
CA ARG A 136 17.05 0.02 -8.61
C ARG A 136 18.12 -0.01 -7.51
N VAL A 137 17.80 0.50 -6.32
CA VAL A 137 18.74 0.49 -5.18
C VAL A 137 18.92 -0.93 -4.66
N PHE A 138 17.87 -1.72 -4.52
CA PHE A 138 17.96 -3.13 -4.11
C PHE A 138 18.87 -3.94 -5.08
N LYS A 139 18.72 -3.70 -6.38
CA LYS A 139 19.58 -4.31 -7.39
C LYS A 139 21.05 -3.94 -7.19
N LEU A 140 21.36 -2.66 -6.97
CA LEU A 140 22.72 -2.17 -6.74
C LEU A 140 23.32 -2.70 -5.43
N GLN A 141 22.52 -2.82 -4.38
CA GLN A 141 22.96 -3.36 -3.09
C GLN A 141 23.18 -4.89 -3.11
N GLY A 142 22.48 -5.62 -3.98
CA GLY A 142 22.61 -7.08 -4.11
C GLY A 142 22.19 -7.88 -2.89
N LYS A 143 21.38 -7.29 -1.99
CA LYS A 143 20.95 -7.88 -0.70
C LYS A 143 19.47 -8.16 -0.60
N GLY A 144 18.73 -8.08 -1.72
CA GLY A 144 17.28 -8.16 -1.72
C GLY A 144 16.61 -6.91 -1.16
N GLY A 145 15.33 -7.03 -0.84
CA GLY A 145 14.53 -5.95 -0.27
C GLY A 145 13.12 -6.41 0.05
N ARG A 146 12.35 -5.55 0.70
CA ARG A 146 10.95 -5.79 1.07
C ARG A 146 10.08 -4.63 0.60
N ILE A 147 9.01 -4.92 -0.15
CA ILE A 147 8.04 -3.94 -0.61
C ILE A 147 6.66 -4.36 -0.09
N VAL A 148 6.02 -3.47 0.65
CA VAL A 148 4.65 -3.65 1.14
C VAL A 148 3.78 -2.55 0.56
N ASN A 149 2.89 -2.90 -0.36
CA ASN A 149 1.95 -1.98 -0.97
C ASN A 149 0.63 -1.93 -0.18
N THR A 150 -0.14 -0.86 -0.35
CA THR A 150 -1.47 -0.74 0.25
C THR A 150 -2.54 -0.72 -0.83
N THR A 151 -3.22 -1.85 -1.00
CA THR A 151 -4.43 -1.97 -1.84
C THR A 151 -5.70 -1.77 -1.00
N SER A 152 -6.85 -2.21 -1.47
CA SER A 152 -8.14 -2.10 -0.77
C SER A 152 -9.13 -3.14 -1.29
N LEU A 153 -10.09 -3.51 -0.46
CA LEU A 153 -11.26 -4.27 -0.90
C LEU A 153 -11.99 -3.59 -2.07
N SER A 154 -12.04 -2.25 -2.06
CA SER A 154 -12.62 -1.47 -3.18
C SER A 154 -11.92 -1.74 -4.50
N GLY A 155 -10.60 -1.98 -4.49
CA GLY A 155 -9.84 -2.33 -5.69
C GLY A 155 -10.05 -3.76 -6.17
N LEU A 156 -10.58 -4.64 -5.33
CA LEU A 156 -10.83 -6.05 -5.65
C LEU A 156 -12.28 -6.30 -6.09
N LEU A 157 -13.23 -5.63 -5.43
CA LEU A 157 -14.68 -5.87 -5.62
C LEU A 157 -15.43 -4.64 -6.14
N GLY A 158 -14.77 -3.48 -6.23
CA GLY A 158 -15.43 -2.21 -6.48
C GLY A 158 -16.10 -1.66 -5.21
N ASN A 159 -16.45 -0.36 -5.26
CA ASN A 159 -17.27 0.30 -4.24
C ASN A 159 -18.01 1.49 -4.85
N PHE A 160 -19.26 1.70 -4.47
CA PHE A 160 -20.08 2.79 -4.99
C PHE A 160 -19.42 4.15 -4.70
N GLY A 161 -19.33 5.01 -5.72
CA GLY A 161 -18.75 6.34 -5.60
C GLY A 161 -17.21 6.39 -5.58
N GLN A 162 -16.53 5.27 -5.76
CA GLN A 162 -15.06 5.17 -5.68
C GLN A 162 -14.41 4.70 -7.00
N GLY A 163 -14.92 5.12 -8.15
CA GLY A 163 -14.38 4.67 -9.45
C GLY A 163 -12.88 4.93 -9.62
N ASN A 164 -12.39 6.11 -9.23
CA ASN A 164 -10.98 6.48 -9.22
C ASN A 164 -10.15 5.66 -8.21
N TYR A 165 -10.62 5.60 -6.97
CA TYR A 165 -9.94 4.88 -5.89
C TYR A 165 -9.90 3.37 -6.15
N ALA A 166 -11.02 2.78 -6.59
CA ALA A 166 -11.11 1.37 -6.94
C ALA A 166 -10.16 1.02 -8.11
N ALA A 167 -10.13 1.85 -9.17
CA ALA A 167 -9.20 1.69 -10.28
C ALA A 167 -7.74 1.73 -9.82
N ALA A 168 -7.37 2.73 -9.00
CA ALA A 168 -6.03 2.86 -8.46
C ALA A 168 -5.64 1.64 -7.59
N LYS A 169 -6.50 1.22 -6.67
CA LYS A 169 -6.24 0.09 -5.76
C LYS A 169 -6.26 -1.26 -6.46
N GLY A 170 -7.09 -1.44 -7.50
CA GLY A 170 -7.04 -2.59 -8.41
C GLY A 170 -5.74 -2.63 -9.23
N GLY A 171 -5.28 -1.47 -9.71
CA GLY A 171 -3.98 -1.34 -10.35
C GLY A 171 -2.82 -1.70 -9.42
N ILE A 172 -2.86 -1.29 -8.14
CA ILE A 172 -1.85 -1.67 -7.15
C ILE A 172 -1.86 -3.19 -6.88
N TYR A 173 -3.05 -3.82 -6.83
CA TYR A 173 -3.15 -5.29 -6.75
C TYR A 173 -2.36 -5.95 -7.88
N SER A 174 -2.66 -5.59 -9.14
CA SER A 174 -2.00 -6.17 -10.31
C SER A 174 -0.51 -5.84 -10.37
N LEU A 175 -0.13 -4.59 -10.05
CA LEU A 175 1.27 -4.16 -9.96
C LEU A 175 2.04 -4.97 -8.91
N THR A 176 1.45 -5.25 -7.75
CA THR A 176 2.05 -6.07 -6.69
C THR A 176 2.33 -7.48 -7.21
N ARG A 177 1.37 -8.10 -7.89
CA ARG A 177 1.52 -9.43 -8.47
C ARG A 177 2.62 -9.50 -9.53
N THR A 178 2.65 -8.52 -10.44
CA THR A 178 3.66 -8.44 -11.50
C THR A 178 5.06 -8.18 -10.91
N ALA A 179 5.19 -7.18 -10.05
CA ALA A 179 6.46 -6.84 -9.44
C ALA A 179 7.02 -7.99 -8.56
N SER A 180 6.14 -8.78 -7.91
CA SER A 180 6.57 -9.95 -7.13
C SER A 180 7.26 -11.01 -7.99
N MET A 181 6.82 -11.21 -9.23
CA MET A 181 7.43 -12.14 -10.18
C MET A 181 8.74 -11.58 -10.76
N GLU A 182 8.74 -10.30 -11.13
CA GLU A 182 9.90 -9.67 -11.78
C GLU A 182 11.09 -9.48 -10.83
N LEU A 183 10.82 -9.15 -9.55
CA LEU A 183 11.86 -8.81 -8.57
C LEU A 183 12.33 -10.01 -7.73
N GLN A 184 11.66 -11.16 -7.81
CA GLN A 184 11.97 -12.35 -7.02
C GLN A 184 13.42 -12.81 -7.19
N ARG A 185 13.96 -12.79 -8.42
CA ARG A 185 15.35 -13.20 -8.70
C ARG A 185 16.39 -12.29 -8.05
N MET A 186 15.97 -11.10 -7.61
CA MET A 186 16.82 -10.16 -6.87
C MET A 186 16.70 -10.34 -5.34
N GLY A 187 15.98 -11.34 -4.87
CA GLY A 187 15.70 -11.54 -3.45
C GLY A 187 14.74 -10.50 -2.86
N VAL A 188 13.95 -9.82 -3.70
CA VAL A 188 12.97 -8.83 -3.28
C VAL A 188 11.60 -9.47 -3.20
N THR A 189 10.94 -9.37 -2.03
CA THR A 189 9.53 -9.73 -1.89
C THR A 189 8.65 -8.51 -2.08
N VAL A 190 7.53 -8.68 -2.77
CA VAL A 190 6.53 -7.63 -3.00
C VAL A 190 5.17 -8.16 -2.61
N ASN A 191 4.58 -7.61 -1.56
CA ASN A 191 3.28 -8.00 -1.04
C ASN A 191 2.38 -6.77 -0.90
N ALA A 192 1.08 -6.97 -0.70
CA ALA A 192 0.17 -5.88 -0.41
C ALA A 192 -0.70 -6.18 0.82
N ILE A 193 -1.03 -5.14 1.56
CA ILE A 193 -2.09 -5.15 2.57
C ILE A 193 -3.35 -4.51 2.01
N ALA A 194 -4.51 -5.05 2.38
CA ALA A 194 -5.83 -4.48 2.11
C ALA A 194 -6.52 -4.20 3.46
N PRO A 195 -6.24 -3.05 4.08
CA PRO A 195 -6.69 -2.76 5.42
C PRO A 195 -8.14 -2.27 5.44
N VAL A 196 -8.88 -2.66 6.49
CA VAL A 196 -10.12 -2.04 6.92
C VAL A 196 -9.86 -1.47 8.32
N ALA A 197 -9.66 -0.16 8.40
CA ALA A 197 -9.30 0.51 9.65
C ALA A 197 -10.01 1.85 9.81
N LEU A 198 -10.42 2.15 11.04
CA LEU A 198 -10.99 3.44 11.41
C LEU A 198 -9.85 4.48 11.53
N THR A 199 -9.86 5.44 10.63
CA THR A 199 -8.88 6.53 10.55
C THR A 199 -9.60 7.84 10.25
N ARG A 200 -8.89 8.97 10.25
CA ARG A 200 -9.44 10.25 9.75
C ARG A 200 -9.99 10.17 8.32
N MET A 201 -9.45 9.26 7.51
CA MET A 201 -9.86 9.07 6.13
C MET A 201 -11.19 8.31 6.01
N THR A 202 -11.51 7.45 6.97
CA THR A 202 -12.62 6.48 6.89
C THR A 202 -13.72 6.70 7.92
N GLN A 203 -13.52 7.54 8.94
CA GLN A 203 -14.44 7.72 10.06
C GLN A 203 -15.87 8.14 9.66
N ASP A 204 -16.00 8.86 8.53
CA ASP A 204 -17.29 9.35 8.03
C ASP A 204 -18.00 8.31 7.15
N LEU A 205 -17.40 7.15 6.89
CA LEU A 205 -18.01 6.11 6.05
C LEU A 205 -19.06 5.32 6.85
N PRO A 206 -20.24 5.03 6.27
CA PRO A 206 -21.33 4.36 6.97
C PRO A 206 -20.94 3.03 7.62
N MET A 207 -20.02 2.28 7.01
CA MET A 207 -19.54 0.98 7.50
C MET A 207 -18.77 1.06 8.82
N PHE A 208 -18.27 2.24 9.22
CA PHE A 208 -17.56 2.46 10.48
C PHE A 208 -18.43 3.05 11.59
N LYS A 209 -19.71 3.32 11.30
CA LYS A 209 -20.63 3.90 12.28
C LYS A 209 -20.77 2.97 13.50
N GLY A 210 -20.45 3.50 14.67
CA GLY A 210 -20.52 2.76 15.93
C GLY A 210 -19.31 1.87 16.26
N LEU A 211 -18.29 1.86 15.38
CA LEU A 211 -17.03 1.19 15.67
C LEU A 211 -16.04 2.15 16.35
N THR A 212 -15.18 1.60 17.21
CA THR A 212 -14.15 2.36 17.92
C THR A 212 -12.72 2.02 17.43
N PRO A 213 -11.73 2.91 17.65
CA PRO A 213 -10.34 2.61 17.31
C PRO A 213 -9.80 1.34 17.99
N GLU A 214 -10.29 1.00 19.19
CA GLU A 214 -9.90 -0.21 19.92
C GLU A 214 -10.37 -1.48 19.21
N GLN A 215 -11.45 -1.40 18.42
CA GLN A 215 -12.01 -2.54 17.68
C GLN A 215 -11.37 -2.70 16.30
N ILE A 216 -11.09 -1.59 15.60
CA ILE A 216 -10.70 -1.62 14.20
C ILE A 216 -9.73 -0.48 13.81
N GLY A 217 -8.92 -0.01 14.73
CA GLY A 217 -7.98 1.08 14.49
C GLY A 217 -6.75 0.67 13.66
N PRO A 218 -5.95 1.66 13.26
CA PRO A 218 -4.76 1.46 12.43
C PRO A 218 -3.68 0.61 13.11
N GLN A 219 -3.66 0.51 14.43
CA GLN A 219 -2.72 -0.30 15.20
C GLN A 219 -2.79 -1.80 14.87
N TYR A 220 -3.90 -2.30 14.33
CA TYR A 220 -4.03 -3.69 13.89
C TYR A 220 -3.32 -3.95 12.55
N VAL A 221 -3.09 -2.91 11.77
CA VAL A 221 -2.50 -3.03 10.42
C VAL A 221 -0.97 -3.07 10.48
N ALA A 222 -0.37 -2.31 11.38
CA ALA A 222 1.08 -2.17 11.50
C ALA A 222 1.82 -3.50 11.74
N PRO A 223 1.36 -4.42 12.59
CA PRO A 223 2.01 -5.71 12.80
C PRO A 223 2.09 -6.57 11.54
N VAL A 224 1.05 -6.54 10.68
CA VAL A 224 1.04 -7.29 9.43
C VAL A 224 2.04 -6.71 8.44
N ALA A 225 2.13 -5.38 8.34
CA ALA A 225 3.14 -4.73 7.50
C ALA A 225 4.57 -5.01 8.01
N ALA A 226 4.81 -4.98 9.32
CA ALA A 226 6.11 -5.31 9.92
C ALA A 226 6.50 -6.78 9.67
N PHE A 227 5.55 -7.71 9.78
CA PHE A 227 5.76 -9.12 9.44
C PHE A 227 6.18 -9.27 7.97
N LEU A 228 5.42 -8.70 7.02
CA LEU A 228 5.73 -8.77 5.60
C LEU A 228 7.05 -8.08 5.22
N ALA A 229 7.48 -7.08 6.01
CA ALA A 229 8.74 -6.37 5.84
C ALA A 229 9.95 -7.08 6.49
N SER A 230 9.72 -8.13 7.26
CA SER A 230 10.75 -8.84 8.03
C SER A 230 11.32 -10.04 7.28
N ASP A 231 12.35 -10.64 7.88
CA ASP A 231 12.93 -11.89 7.39
C ASP A 231 12.04 -13.11 7.69
N LEU A 232 11.02 -12.98 8.57
CA LEU A 232 10.01 -14.02 8.81
C LEU A 232 9.11 -14.28 7.59
N ALA A 233 9.02 -13.33 6.67
CA ALA A 233 8.24 -13.42 5.43
C ALA A 233 9.13 -13.49 4.18
N ALA A 234 10.37 -13.99 4.31
CA ALA A 234 11.33 -14.03 3.20
C ALA A 234 10.88 -14.90 2.02
N ASP A 235 10.04 -15.89 2.27
CA ASP A 235 9.43 -16.80 1.29
C ASP A 235 8.04 -16.36 0.80
N ILE A 236 7.49 -15.27 1.37
CA ILE A 236 6.16 -14.76 1.02
C ILE A 236 6.30 -13.62 0.02
N THR A 237 5.82 -13.83 -1.22
CA THR A 237 5.79 -12.79 -2.25
C THR A 237 4.51 -12.90 -3.09
N GLY A 238 3.96 -11.77 -3.52
CA GLY A 238 2.71 -11.68 -4.28
C GLY A 238 1.45 -11.90 -3.43
N ALA A 239 1.56 -11.95 -2.11
CA ALA A 239 0.41 -12.09 -1.22
C ALA A 239 -0.38 -10.78 -1.09
N ILE A 240 -1.71 -10.91 -1.01
CA ILE A 240 -2.64 -9.80 -0.74
C ILE A 240 -3.32 -10.08 0.59
N VAL A 241 -2.87 -9.41 1.63
CA VAL A 241 -3.28 -9.69 3.01
C VAL A 241 -4.37 -8.73 3.46
N GLY A 242 -5.55 -9.26 3.74
CA GLY A 242 -6.65 -8.52 4.35
C GLY A 242 -6.42 -8.37 5.86
N VAL A 243 -6.68 -7.17 6.38
CA VAL A 243 -6.61 -6.87 7.83
C VAL A 243 -7.85 -6.11 8.24
N GLN A 244 -8.61 -6.67 9.17
CA GLN A 244 -9.84 -6.07 9.70
C GLN A 244 -9.90 -6.25 11.21
N GLY A 245 -9.50 -5.22 11.96
CA GLY A 245 -9.29 -5.37 13.39
C GLY A 245 -8.38 -6.57 13.68
N PRO A 246 -8.76 -7.48 14.59
CA PRO A 246 -7.96 -8.66 14.94
C PRO A 246 -7.93 -9.76 13.85
N LYS A 247 -8.72 -9.63 12.78
CA LYS A 247 -8.80 -10.63 11.72
C LYS A 247 -7.75 -10.37 10.64
N VAL A 248 -6.93 -11.38 10.34
CA VAL A 248 -5.97 -11.38 9.22
C VAL A 248 -6.30 -12.55 8.30
N PHE A 249 -6.32 -12.29 6.98
CA PHE A 249 -6.69 -13.29 5.96
C PHE A 249 -6.06 -12.94 4.61
N LEU A 250 -6.14 -13.86 3.64
CA LEU A 250 -5.66 -13.63 2.28
C LEU A 250 -6.82 -13.41 1.31
N TYR A 251 -6.66 -12.44 0.42
CA TYR A 251 -7.47 -12.36 -0.78
C TYR A 251 -6.84 -13.22 -1.88
N ARG A 252 -7.66 -14.04 -2.53
CA ARG A 252 -7.25 -14.87 -3.67
C ARG A 252 -8.23 -14.66 -4.82
N MET A 253 -7.72 -14.46 -6.02
CA MET A 253 -8.51 -14.55 -7.23
C MET A 253 -8.58 -16.02 -7.63
N ILE A 254 -9.77 -16.50 -7.91
CA ILE A 254 -10.04 -17.90 -8.28
C ILE A 254 -10.75 -17.85 -9.63
N GLU A 255 -10.28 -18.64 -10.59
CA GLU A 255 -11.01 -18.95 -11.81
C GLU A 255 -12.07 -20.02 -11.49
N THR A 256 -13.26 -19.86 -12.04
CA THR A 256 -14.30 -20.91 -11.97
C THR A 256 -13.85 -22.13 -12.78
N ALA A 257 -14.48 -23.28 -12.57
CA ALA A 257 -14.20 -24.46 -13.38
C ALA A 257 -14.49 -24.23 -14.88
N GLY A 258 -15.41 -23.31 -15.15
CA GLY A 258 -15.81 -22.99 -16.52
C GLY A 258 -16.47 -24.16 -17.24
N VAL A 259 -16.69 -24.00 -18.54
CA VAL A 259 -17.24 -25.04 -19.42
C VAL A 259 -16.50 -25.03 -20.74
N THR A 260 -16.09 -26.21 -21.20
CA THR A 260 -15.49 -26.38 -22.54
C THR A 260 -16.56 -26.75 -23.53
N ARG A 261 -16.55 -26.12 -24.71
CA ARG A 261 -17.37 -26.46 -25.86
C ARG A 261 -16.54 -27.34 -26.83
N GLU A 262 -17.15 -28.41 -27.31
CA GLU A 262 -16.60 -29.18 -28.43
C GLU A 262 -17.14 -28.65 -29.76
N GLY A 263 -16.30 -28.60 -30.79
CA GLY A 263 -16.74 -28.31 -32.16
C GLY A 263 -16.89 -26.83 -32.54
N GLY A 264 -15.93 -25.97 -32.14
CA GLY A 264 -15.80 -24.60 -32.63
C GLY A 264 -16.15 -23.52 -31.62
N PRO A 265 -16.27 -22.23 -32.03
CA PRO A 265 -16.50 -21.12 -31.10
C PRO A 265 -17.91 -21.13 -30.52
N TRP A 266 -18.05 -20.58 -29.30
CA TRP A 266 -19.32 -20.35 -28.66
C TRP A 266 -20.19 -19.34 -29.43
N SER A 267 -21.49 -19.60 -29.55
CA SER A 267 -22.45 -18.56 -29.89
C SER A 267 -22.89 -17.80 -28.63
N PRO A 268 -23.34 -16.54 -28.76
CA PRO A 268 -23.88 -15.80 -27.60
C PRO A 268 -25.07 -16.48 -26.90
N ALA A 269 -25.90 -17.18 -27.65
CA ALA A 269 -27.07 -17.92 -27.15
C ALA A 269 -26.61 -19.09 -26.25
N GLU A 270 -25.66 -19.91 -26.72
CA GLU A 270 -25.09 -21.02 -25.96
C GLU A 270 -24.41 -20.55 -24.67
N ILE A 271 -23.66 -19.41 -24.69
CA ILE A 271 -23.09 -18.81 -23.49
C ILE A 271 -24.19 -18.44 -22.49
N LYS A 272 -25.28 -17.82 -22.96
CA LYS A 272 -26.43 -17.47 -22.13
C LYS A 272 -27.07 -18.69 -21.47
N GLU A 273 -27.30 -19.74 -22.22
CA GLU A 273 -27.89 -20.98 -21.71
C GLU A 273 -27.03 -21.62 -20.63
N ARG A 274 -25.71 -21.61 -20.80
CA ARG A 274 -24.77 -22.24 -19.87
C ARG A 274 -24.14 -21.30 -18.84
N TRP A 275 -24.62 -20.06 -18.75
CA TRP A 275 -24.06 -19.05 -17.85
C TRP A 275 -23.98 -19.50 -16.39
N ALA A 276 -24.99 -20.21 -15.89
CA ALA A 276 -25.03 -20.72 -14.53
C ALA A 276 -23.94 -21.78 -14.24
N GLU A 277 -23.48 -22.51 -15.25
CA GLU A 277 -22.39 -23.47 -15.13
C GLU A 277 -21.03 -22.78 -15.25
N ILE A 278 -20.91 -21.83 -16.18
CA ILE A 278 -19.68 -21.04 -16.40
C ILE A 278 -19.31 -20.23 -15.15
N SER A 279 -20.32 -19.74 -14.42
CA SER A 279 -20.13 -18.83 -13.28
C SER A 279 -19.93 -19.55 -11.93
N ARG A 280 -19.99 -20.86 -11.87
CA ARG A 280 -19.74 -21.70 -10.67
C ARG A 280 -18.29 -22.11 -10.58
#